data_45f4dc0fbcebf0df3eb1fb124df00990
#
_entry.id   45f4dc0fbcebf0df3eb1fb124df00990
#
_cell.length_a   1.000
_cell.length_b   1.000
_cell.length_c   1.000
_cell.angle_alpha   90.00
_cell.angle_beta   90.00
_cell.angle_gamma   90.00
#
_symmetry.space_group_name_H-M   'P 1'
#
loop_
_entity.id
_entity.type
_entity.pdbx_description
1 polymer ?
#
loop_
_entity_poly.entity_id
_entity_poly.type
_entity_poly.pdbx_seq_one_letter_code
_entity_poly.pdbx_strand_id
1 'polypeptide(L)'
;MASITVQRPVVIKAIVTESFKRLYIQDLEDTIKRVEAIVQQIDVQIRRMDLERQITPQTRTLRQQLELERARQEAARAELQARLREAEALELNQEFVQGTLEGTVEISVGDNLFDKIARTEIVVKDGIVMEIREPSGSSLTLPAGG
;
A
#
# COMPACT_ATOMS: atom_id res chain seq x y z
N MET A 1 14.23 30.03 -21.41
CA MET A 1 14.31 28.62 -21.83
C MET A 1 13.01 27.90 -21.53
N ALA A 2 12.64 27.00 -22.42
CA ALA A 2 11.45 26.20 -22.18
C ALA A 2 11.68 25.18 -21.07
N SER A 3 10.75 25.08 -20.18
CA SER A 3 10.74 24.08 -19.12
C SER A 3 9.32 23.59 -18.87
N ILE A 4 9.21 22.42 -18.29
CA ILE A 4 7.93 21.81 -17.97
C ILE A 4 8.06 21.07 -16.63
N THR A 5 6.99 21.07 -15.85
CA THR A 5 6.93 20.32 -14.61
C THR A 5 6.23 18.99 -14.86
N VAL A 6 6.86 17.90 -14.49
CA VAL A 6 6.29 16.55 -14.61
C VAL A 6 6.27 15.87 -13.27
N GLN A 7 5.46 14.82 -13.15
CA GLN A 7 5.39 14.02 -11.94
C GLN A 7 6.40 12.89 -12.01
N ARG A 8 6.94 12.53 -10.85
CA ARG A 8 7.82 11.35 -10.74
C ARG A 8 7.50 10.59 -9.46
N PRO A 9 7.69 9.28 -9.43
CA PRO A 9 7.43 8.50 -8.22
C PRO A 9 8.52 8.72 -7.17
N VAL A 10 8.11 8.81 -5.91
CA VAL A 10 9.00 8.89 -4.76
C VAL A 10 8.65 7.73 -3.84
N VAL A 11 9.56 6.78 -3.69
CA VAL A 11 9.34 5.60 -2.86
C VAL A 11 9.76 5.91 -1.44
N ILE A 12 8.89 5.60 -0.49
CA ILE A 12 9.17 5.75 0.94
C ILE A 12 9.59 4.38 1.47
N LYS A 13 10.81 4.31 2.00
CA LYS A 13 11.32 3.11 2.65
C LYS A 13 11.51 3.40 4.13
N ALA A 14 10.93 2.54 4.96
CA ALA A 14 11.08 2.66 6.41
C ALA A 14 12.13 1.68 6.89
N ILE A 15 12.99 2.13 7.80
CA ILE A 15 13.89 1.22 8.51
C ILE A 15 13.05 0.56 9.60
N VAL A 16 13.05 -0.76 9.64
CA VAL A 16 12.25 -1.52 10.58
C VAL A 16 12.85 -1.38 11.98
N THR A 17 12.13 -0.69 12.87
CA THR A 17 12.43 -0.60 14.29
C THR A 17 11.42 -1.44 15.07
N GLU A 18 11.66 -1.66 16.34
CA GLU A 18 10.69 -2.37 17.18
C GLU A 18 9.35 -1.63 17.22
N SER A 19 9.37 -0.30 17.33
CA SER A 19 8.14 0.48 17.35
C SER A 19 7.43 0.47 16.00
N PHE A 20 8.15 0.56 14.89
CA PHE A 20 7.57 0.44 13.56
C PHE A 20 6.87 -0.91 13.39
N LYS A 21 7.58 -1.99 13.72
CA LYS A 21 7.05 -3.35 13.57
C LYS A 21 5.80 -3.55 14.42
N ARG A 22 5.83 -3.11 15.67
CA ARG A 22 4.69 -3.24 16.59
C ARG A 22 3.47 -2.47 16.08
N LEU A 23 3.66 -1.23 15.65
CA LEU A 23 2.56 -0.41 15.14
C LEU A 23 1.99 -0.96 13.84
N TYR A 24 2.84 -1.44 12.96
CA TYR A 24 2.40 -2.03 11.69
C TYR A 24 1.59 -3.30 11.93
N ILE A 25 2.06 -4.19 12.81
CA ILE A 25 1.33 -5.40 13.18
C ILE A 25 -0.01 -5.05 13.82
N GLN A 26 -0.03 -4.09 14.73
CA GLN A 26 -1.26 -3.65 15.38
C GLN A 26 -2.28 -3.12 14.37
N ASP A 27 -1.82 -2.32 13.43
CA ASP A 27 -2.69 -1.77 12.38
C ASP A 27 -3.28 -2.87 11.51
N LEU A 28 -2.48 -3.87 11.13
CA LEU A 28 -2.96 -5.01 10.35
C LEU A 28 -3.98 -5.83 11.14
N GLU A 29 -3.72 -6.08 12.41
CA GLU A 29 -4.65 -6.82 13.27
C GLU A 29 -5.98 -6.08 13.43
N ASP A 30 -5.95 -4.77 13.63
CA ASP A 30 -7.15 -3.95 13.73
C ASP A 30 -7.95 -3.96 12.43
N THR A 31 -7.27 -3.88 11.29
CA THR A 31 -7.92 -3.92 9.99
C THR A 31 -8.56 -5.28 9.73
N ILE A 32 -7.89 -6.37 10.10
CA ILE A 32 -8.46 -7.72 10.00
C ILE A 32 -9.73 -7.83 10.83
N LYS A 33 -9.75 -7.31 12.05
CA LYS A 33 -10.94 -7.31 12.90
C LYS A 33 -12.10 -6.57 12.27
N ARG A 34 -11.83 -5.42 11.64
CA ARG A 34 -12.86 -4.66 10.95
C ARG A 34 -13.45 -5.44 9.78
N VAL A 35 -12.60 -6.11 9.00
CA VAL A 35 -13.07 -6.95 7.89
C VAL A 35 -13.89 -8.13 8.40
N GLU A 36 -13.45 -8.78 9.46
CA GLU A 36 -14.20 -9.88 10.08
C GLU A 36 -15.58 -9.42 10.57
N ALA A 37 -15.67 -8.23 11.14
CA ALA A 37 -16.95 -7.67 11.57
C ALA A 37 -17.88 -7.42 10.38
N ILE A 38 -17.35 -6.94 9.26
CA ILE A 38 -18.14 -6.76 8.02
C ILE A 38 -18.67 -8.08 7.52
N VAL A 39 -17.84 -9.13 7.51
CA VAL A 39 -18.27 -10.49 7.09
C VAL A 39 -19.39 -10.99 7.98
N GLN A 40 -19.29 -10.79 9.29
CA GLN A 40 -20.35 -11.21 10.21
C GLN A 40 -21.65 -10.48 9.97
N GLN A 41 -21.61 -9.18 9.67
CA GLN A 41 -22.80 -8.40 9.34
C GLN A 41 -23.46 -8.91 8.06
N ILE A 42 -22.66 -9.23 7.05
CA ILE A 42 -23.16 -9.79 5.80
C ILE A 42 -23.82 -11.15 6.06
N ASP A 43 -23.19 -12.01 6.85
CA ASP A 43 -23.74 -13.32 7.21
C ASP A 43 -25.08 -13.19 7.92
N VAL A 44 -25.23 -12.22 8.81
CA VAL A 44 -26.49 -11.95 9.49
C VAL A 44 -27.58 -11.55 8.48
N GLN A 45 -27.24 -10.68 7.54
CA GLN A 45 -28.20 -10.24 6.52
C GLN A 45 -28.63 -11.40 5.62
N ILE A 46 -27.67 -12.24 5.21
CA ILE A 46 -27.97 -13.42 4.38
C ILE A 46 -28.90 -14.36 5.13
N ARG A 47 -28.63 -14.62 6.40
CA ARG A 47 -29.49 -15.50 7.23
C ARG A 47 -30.90 -14.94 7.39
N ARG A 48 -31.05 -13.64 7.55
CA ARG A 48 -32.36 -13.00 7.61
C ARG A 48 -33.15 -13.23 6.31
N MET A 49 -32.46 -13.09 5.17
CA MET A 49 -33.07 -13.31 3.87
C MET A 49 -33.50 -14.77 3.68
N ASP A 50 -32.70 -15.72 4.19
CA ASP A 50 -33.00 -17.14 4.13
C ASP A 50 -34.23 -17.50 4.94
N LEU A 51 -34.59 -16.71 5.95
CA LEU A 51 -35.78 -16.92 6.77
C LEU A 51 -37.05 -16.31 6.16
N GLU A 52 -36.94 -15.52 5.11
CA GLU A 52 -38.08 -14.93 4.44
C GLU A 52 -38.86 -16.01 3.66
N ARG A 53 -40.19 -15.95 3.79
CA ARG A 53 -41.07 -16.93 3.15
C ARG A 53 -41.24 -16.73 1.66
N GLN A 54 -41.06 -15.50 1.19
CA GLN A 54 -41.23 -15.16 -0.22
C GLN A 54 -39.89 -14.74 -0.79
N ILE A 55 -39.47 -15.41 -1.87
CA ILE A 55 -38.27 -15.07 -2.59
C ILE A 55 -38.68 -14.30 -3.85
N THR A 56 -38.44 -12.99 -3.84
CA THR A 56 -38.69 -12.13 -4.99
C THR A 56 -37.42 -12.03 -5.84
N PRO A 57 -37.54 -11.60 -7.12
CA PRO A 57 -36.33 -11.36 -7.92
C PRO A 57 -35.40 -10.33 -7.28
N GLN A 58 -35.95 -9.30 -6.62
CA GLN A 58 -35.15 -8.29 -5.94
C GLN A 58 -34.35 -8.89 -4.75
N THR A 59 -35.02 -9.74 -3.98
CA THR A 59 -34.37 -10.43 -2.86
C THR A 59 -33.24 -11.33 -3.33
N ARG A 60 -33.49 -12.05 -4.42
CA ARG A 60 -32.47 -12.94 -5.01
C ARG A 60 -31.27 -12.17 -5.49
N THR A 61 -31.49 -11.04 -6.16
CA THR A 61 -30.39 -10.17 -6.63
C THR A 61 -29.59 -9.60 -5.46
N LEU A 62 -30.30 -9.14 -4.42
CA LEU A 62 -29.63 -8.59 -3.23
C LEU A 62 -28.78 -9.66 -2.54
N ARG A 63 -29.30 -10.88 -2.44
CA ARG A 63 -28.56 -11.99 -1.86
C ARG A 63 -27.29 -12.28 -2.65
N GLN A 64 -27.37 -12.29 -3.99
CA GLN A 64 -26.20 -12.49 -4.84
C GLN A 64 -25.15 -11.39 -4.63
N GLN A 65 -25.61 -10.14 -4.49
CA GLN A 65 -24.70 -9.00 -4.21
C GLN A 65 -24.02 -9.16 -2.86
N LEU A 66 -24.76 -9.60 -1.84
CA LEU A 66 -24.21 -9.83 -0.52
C LEU A 66 -23.17 -10.96 -0.53
N GLU A 67 -23.45 -12.05 -1.25
CA GLU A 67 -22.50 -13.15 -1.37
C GLU A 67 -21.22 -12.72 -2.10
N LEU A 68 -21.36 -11.89 -3.13
CA LEU A 68 -20.22 -11.35 -3.85
C LEU A 68 -19.37 -10.44 -2.95
N GLU A 69 -20.04 -9.57 -2.19
CA GLU A 69 -19.35 -8.68 -1.25
C GLU A 69 -18.66 -9.49 -0.15
N ARG A 70 -19.31 -10.54 0.35
CA ARG A 70 -18.70 -11.44 1.32
C ARG A 70 -17.42 -12.06 0.78
N ALA A 71 -17.46 -12.52 -0.46
CA ALA A 71 -16.27 -13.09 -1.10
C ALA A 71 -15.13 -12.08 -1.21
N ARG A 72 -15.45 -10.81 -1.55
CA ARG A 72 -14.45 -9.73 -1.60
C ARG A 72 -13.82 -9.48 -0.24
N GLN A 73 -14.62 -9.45 0.81
CA GLN A 73 -14.14 -9.23 2.17
C GLN A 73 -13.27 -10.41 2.64
N GLU A 74 -13.66 -11.63 2.33
CA GLU A 74 -12.85 -12.80 2.65
C GLU A 74 -11.52 -12.80 1.92
N ALA A 75 -11.50 -12.37 0.66
CA ALA A 75 -10.26 -12.23 -0.11
C ALA A 75 -9.35 -11.15 0.51
N ALA A 76 -9.94 -10.02 0.91
CA ALA A 76 -9.20 -8.95 1.60
C ALA A 76 -8.63 -9.44 2.93
N ARG A 77 -9.41 -10.21 3.68
CA ARG A 77 -8.97 -10.80 4.94
C ARG A 77 -7.77 -11.73 4.74
N ALA A 78 -7.82 -12.59 3.72
CA ALA A 78 -6.72 -13.51 3.42
C ALA A 78 -5.45 -12.75 3.06
N GLU A 79 -5.55 -11.68 2.28
CA GLU A 79 -4.42 -10.84 1.91
C GLU A 79 -3.82 -10.16 3.12
N LEU A 80 -4.68 -9.61 4.00
CA LEU A 80 -4.22 -8.96 5.24
C LEU A 80 -3.53 -9.96 6.17
N GLN A 81 -4.03 -11.18 6.27
CA GLN A 81 -3.40 -12.23 7.05
C GLN A 81 -2.02 -12.60 6.50
N ALA A 82 -1.88 -12.62 5.18
CA ALA A 82 -0.58 -12.86 4.56
C ALA A 82 0.40 -11.73 4.87
N ARG A 83 -0.06 -10.48 4.81
CA ARG A 83 0.75 -9.32 5.18
C ARG A 83 1.14 -9.34 6.67
N LEU A 84 0.24 -9.80 7.52
CA LEU A 84 0.53 -9.93 8.94
C LEU A 84 1.67 -10.92 9.18
N ARG A 85 1.64 -12.06 8.50
CA ARG A 85 2.73 -13.04 8.60
C ARG A 85 4.05 -12.46 8.11
N GLU A 86 4.03 -11.70 7.02
CA GLU A 86 5.22 -11.03 6.51
C GLU A 86 5.73 -9.98 7.50
N ALA A 87 4.81 -9.22 8.11
CA ALA A 87 5.18 -8.22 9.12
C ALA A 87 5.83 -8.86 10.34
N GLU A 88 5.32 -9.98 10.79
CA GLU A 88 5.89 -10.71 11.91
C GLU A 88 7.30 -11.23 11.62
N ALA A 89 7.58 -11.52 10.35
CA ALA A 89 8.87 -12.02 9.89
C ALA A 89 9.88 -10.90 9.58
N LEU A 90 9.48 -9.64 9.63
CA LEU A 90 10.41 -8.53 9.36
C LEU A 90 11.55 -8.51 10.37
N GLU A 91 12.77 -8.35 9.85
CA GLU A 91 13.95 -8.23 10.69
C GLU A 91 14.22 -6.78 11.04
N LEU A 92 14.70 -6.54 12.25
CA LEU A 92 15.08 -5.19 12.67
C LEU A 92 16.19 -4.64 11.79
N ASN A 93 16.12 -3.36 11.50
CA ASN A 93 17.07 -2.60 10.69
C ASN A 93 17.02 -2.90 9.19
N GLN A 94 16.16 -3.80 8.71
CA GLN A 94 15.95 -3.94 7.28
C GLN A 94 15.15 -2.76 6.73
N GLU A 95 15.22 -2.55 5.44
CA GLU A 95 14.40 -1.54 4.76
C GLU A 95 13.11 -2.18 4.26
N PHE A 96 12.02 -1.49 4.49
CA PHE A 96 10.68 -1.92 4.10
C PHE A 96 10.03 -0.84 3.24
N VAL A 97 9.53 -1.23 2.06
CA VAL A 97 8.81 -0.27 1.20
C VAL A 97 7.46 0.03 1.85
N GLN A 98 7.34 1.24 2.36
CA GLN A 98 6.13 1.68 3.06
C GLN A 98 5.06 2.21 2.11
N GLY A 99 5.48 2.85 1.03
CA GLY A 99 4.56 3.39 0.05
C GLY A 99 5.26 4.20 -1.01
N THR A 100 4.48 4.80 -1.88
CA THR A 100 4.98 5.65 -2.95
C THR A 100 4.19 6.94 -2.96
N LEU A 101 4.90 8.05 -3.04
CA LEU A 101 4.31 9.37 -3.23
C LEU A 101 4.62 9.84 -4.64
N GLU A 102 3.81 10.77 -5.14
CA GLU A 102 4.13 11.45 -6.38
C GLU A 102 4.73 12.80 -6.08
N GLY A 103 5.96 13.00 -6.56
CA GLY A 103 6.62 14.29 -6.49
C GLY A 103 6.63 14.95 -7.85
N THR A 104 7.03 16.20 -7.89
CA THR A 104 7.19 16.93 -9.14
C THR A 104 8.65 17.25 -9.38
N VAL A 105 9.02 17.34 -10.65
CA VAL A 105 10.35 17.73 -11.06
C VAL A 105 10.26 18.64 -12.27
N GLU A 106 11.06 19.68 -12.30
CA GLU A 106 11.12 20.59 -13.44
C GLU A 106 12.16 20.07 -14.43
N ILE A 107 11.74 19.97 -15.70
CA ILE A 107 12.58 19.51 -16.79
C ILE A 107 12.79 20.68 -17.75
N SER A 108 14.05 20.94 -18.04
CA SER A 108 14.46 22.01 -18.95
C SER A 108 15.23 21.44 -20.12
N VAL A 109 15.31 22.23 -21.19
CA VAL A 109 16.12 21.85 -22.35
C VAL A 109 17.58 21.69 -21.89
N GLY A 110 18.18 20.56 -22.26
CA GLY A 110 19.54 20.22 -21.86
C GLY A 110 19.63 19.21 -20.72
N ASP A 111 18.51 18.97 -20.02
CA ASP A 111 18.49 17.98 -18.94
C ASP A 111 18.46 16.57 -19.51
N ASN A 112 18.96 15.62 -18.74
CA ASN A 112 18.78 14.22 -19.02
C ASN A 112 17.40 13.79 -18.49
N LEU A 113 16.49 13.50 -19.42
CA LEU A 113 15.11 13.16 -19.07
C LEU A 113 15.03 11.96 -18.12
N PHE A 114 15.78 10.91 -18.43
CA PHE A 114 15.69 9.66 -17.68
C PHE A 114 16.19 9.81 -16.24
N ASP A 115 17.20 10.63 -16.02
CA ASP A 115 17.67 10.93 -14.66
C ASP A 115 16.62 11.73 -13.90
N LYS A 116 15.96 12.66 -14.57
CA LYS A 116 14.98 13.53 -13.93
C LYS A 116 13.69 12.79 -13.53
N ILE A 117 13.23 11.85 -14.35
CA ILE A 117 12.00 11.11 -14.07
C ILE A 117 12.24 9.80 -13.34
N ALA A 118 13.49 9.44 -13.11
CA ALA A 118 13.82 8.21 -12.39
C ALA A 118 13.35 8.27 -10.93
N ARG A 119 13.12 7.10 -10.38
CA ARG A 119 12.54 6.95 -9.05
C ARG A 119 13.50 7.44 -7.97
N THR A 120 13.00 8.31 -7.11
CA THR A 120 13.71 8.77 -5.91
C THR A 120 13.24 7.95 -4.72
N GLU A 121 14.13 7.68 -3.77
CA GLU A 121 13.80 6.98 -2.54
C GLU A 121 14.07 7.87 -1.34
N ILE A 122 13.13 7.86 -0.39
CA ILE A 122 13.30 8.53 0.90
C ILE A 122 13.33 7.44 1.96
N VAL A 123 14.41 7.38 2.72
CA VAL A 123 14.57 6.40 3.81
C VAL A 123 14.27 7.10 5.12
N VAL A 124 13.30 6.57 5.86
CA VAL A 124 12.86 7.13 7.14
C VAL A 124 13.06 6.11 8.26
N LYS A 125 13.31 6.62 9.45
CA LYS A 125 13.41 5.81 10.68
C LYS A 125 12.58 6.50 11.75
N ASP A 126 11.54 5.84 12.22
CA ASP A 126 10.58 6.40 13.20
C ASP A 126 10.10 7.80 12.79
N GLY A 127 9.80 7.97 11.51
CA GLY A 127 9.27 9.23 10.97
C GLY A 127 10.33 10.27 10.62
N ILE A 128 11.60 10.02 10.90
CA ILE A 128 12.68 10.96 10.61
C ILE A 128 13.37 10.55 9.31
N VAL A 129 13.51 11.51 8.39
CA VAL A 129 14.23 11.27 7.13
C VAL A 129 15.70 11.07 7.43
N MET A 130 16.19 9.89 7.08
CA MET A 130 17.59 9.52 7.29
C MET A 130 18.44 9.70 6.04
N GLU A 131 17.84 9.51 4.87
CA GLU A 131 18.58 9.50 3.62
C GLU A 131 17.61 9.79 2.46
N ILE A 132 18.11 10.49 1.46
CA ILE A 132 17.42 10.68 0.19
C ILE A 132 18.32 10.13 -0.91
N ARG A 133 17.82 9.14 -1.63
CA ARG A 133 18.55 8.48 -2.72
C ARG A 133 18.01 8.94 -4.05
N GLU A 134 18.86 9.60 -4.82
CA GLU A 134 18.49 10.06 -6.15
C GLU A 134 19.33 9.34 -7.20
N PRO A 135 18.71 8.85 -8.28
CA PRO A 135 19.44 8.17 -9.34
C PRO A 135 20.49 9.06 -10.01
N SER A 136 20.22 10.35 -10.11
CA SER A 136 21.15 11.29 -10.69
C SER A 136 22.48 11.35 -9.93
N GLY A 137 22.43 11.16 -8.61
CA GLY A 137 23.64 11.08 -7.81
C GLY A 137 24.48 9.86 -8.16
N SER A 138 23.84 8.75 -8.38
CA SER A 138 24.48 7.53 -8.83
C SER A 138 25.13 7.67 -10.19
N SER A 139 24.41 8.26 -11.12
CA SER A 139 24.92 8.42 -12.46
C SER A 139 26.08 9.39 -12.51
N LEU A 140 26.11 10.35 -11.62
CA LEU A 140 27.23 11.27 -11.54
C LEU A 140 28.52 10.58 -11.09
N THR A 141 28.39 9.61 -10.21
CA THR A 141 29.56 8.91 -9.71
C THR A 141 30.13 7.94 -10.72
N LEU A 142 29.28 7.31 -11.51
CA LEU A 142 29.72 6.36 -12.51
C LEU A 142 30.50 6.98 -13.64
N PRO A 143 30.06 8.07 -14.25
CA PRO A 143 30.83 8.69 -15.33
C PRO A 143 32.13 9.27 -14.88
N ALA A 144 32.24 9.61 -13.63
CA ALA A 144 33.48 10.13 -13.11
C ALA A 144 34.64 9.15 -13.26
N GLY A 145 34.30 7.91 -13.32
CA GLY A 145 35.28 6.87 -13.56
C GLY A 145 35.58 6.63 -15.01
N GLY A 146 34.75 7.15 -15.84
CA GLY A 146 34.88 6.94 -17.27
C GLY A 146 35.38 8.16 -17.92
#